data_4f0eaa138c2eda72faaa0ce89f1cd143
#
_entry.id   4f0eaa138c2eda72faaa0ce89f1cd143
#
_cell.length_a   1.000
_cell.length_b   1.000
_cell.length_c   1.000
_cell.angle_alpha   90.00
_cell.angle_beta   90.00
_cell.angle_gamma   90.00
#
_symmetry.space_group_name_H-M   'P 1'
#
loop_
_entity.id
_entity.type
_entity.pdbx_description
1 polymer ?
#
loop_
_entity_poly.entity_id
_entity_poly.type
_entity_poly.pdbx_seq_one_letter_code
_entity_poly.pdbx_strand_id
1 'polypeptide(L)'
;MKCNIIVLSLLCISFCACDKDENNNSNNFATGIVELPALRNGANDVFITHSTTFKGQKVTSFSMEYDKSKKHSRWIAFRFDNQTRLQEATRSDEFIPDPSLDMEYQRTQVDFGKKGYDRGHLCASADRLYQQEANDQTFYYTNMSPQRNNFNTGVWLALEGQVQSWGRSCTASDTLYVVKGGTIDKEEQVKEYIGGDRSKPVPKYYYMALLFKKGDSFKAIAFWMEHTDSKPSKIIKLVDYALSIDELEEKTGIDFFPNLNDNLENALEATYSTKA
;
A
#
# COMPACT_ATOMS: atom_id res chain seq x y z
N MET A 1 -4.84 -25.39 56.40
CA MET A 1 -5.03 -25.27 54.95
C MET A 1 -4.21 -24.09 54.49
N LYS A 2 -3.11 -24.34 53.79
CA LYS A 2 -2.19 -23.31 53.27
C LYS A 2 -2.62 -22.99 51.83
N CYS A 3 -2.99 -21.75 51.57
CA CYS A 3 -3.34 -21.26 50.25
C CYS A 3 -2.03 -20.84 49.54
N ASN A 4 -1.65 -21.53 48.47
CA ASN A 4 -0.50 -21.17 47.64
C ASN A 4 -0.95 -20.15 46.62
N ILE A 5 -0.42 -18.94 46.74
CA ILE A 5 -0.55 -17.89 45.74
C ILE A 5 0.57 -18.09 44.71
N ILE A 6 0.20 -18.45 43.49
CA ILE A 6 1.12 -18.46 42.35
C ILE A 6 1.21 -17.05 41.81
N VAL A 7 2.36 -16.41 41.98
CA VAL A 7 2.69 -15.12 41.36
C VAL A 7 3.18 -15.42 39.94
N LEU A 8 2.36 -15.02 38.95
CA LEU A 8 2.74 -15.07 37.55
C LEU A 8 3.63 -13.86 37.26
N SER A 9 4.92 -14.08 37.12
CA SER A 9 5.86 -13.01 36.74
C SER A 9 5.67 -12.63 35.28
N LEU A 10 5.28 -11.39 35.04
CA LEU A 10 5.25 -10.76 33.73
C LEU A 10 6.69 -10.55 33.26
N LEU A 11 7.11 -11.29 32.27
CA LEU A 11 8.43 -11.13 31.64
C LEU A 11 8.37 -9.94 30.67
N CYS A 12 8.81 -8.76 31.13
CA CYS A 12 9.08 -7.63 30.26
C CYS A 12 10.33 -7.97 29.42
N ILE A 13 10.15 -8.29 28.16
CA ILE A 13 11.27 -8.37 27.20
C ILE A 13 11.64 -6.94 26.82
N SER A 14 12.66 -6.40 27.51
CA SER A 14 13.34 -5.17 27.06
C SER A 14 14.20 -5.53 25.86
N PHE A 15 13.89 -5.00 24.71
CA PHE A 15 14.81 -5.00 23.58
C PHE A 15 15.97 -4.08 23.90
N CYS A 16 17.10 -4.68 24.24
CA CYS A 16 18.38 -4.00 24.33
C CYS A 16 18.87 -3.75 22.90
N ALA A 17 18.84 -2.51 22.47
CA ALA A 17 19.55 -2.09 21.26
C ALA A 17 21.06 -2.23 21.55
N CYS A 18 21.74 -3.13 20.86
CA CYS A 18 23.19 -3.11 20.75
C CYS A 18 23.57 -2.18 19.61
N ASP A 19 24.04 -0.98 19.98
CA ASP A 19 24.86 -0.17 19.12
C ASP A 19 26.14 -0.91 18.78
N LYS A 20 26.40 -1.14 17.51
CA LYS A 20 27.76 -1.14 16.93
C LYS A 20 27.72 -1.02 15.42
N ASP A 21 28.54 -0.05 15.00
CA ASP A 21 29.13 0.22 13.72
C ASP A 21 28.40 1.23 12.82
N GLU A 22 28.86 2.47 13.02
CA GLU A 22 28.79 3.54 12.03
C GLU A 22 29.47 3.07 10.73
N ASN A 23 28.66 2.76 9.73
CA ASN A 23 29.06 2.87 8.34
C ASN A 23 27.98 3.63 7.61
N ASN A 24 28.32 4.86 7.22
CA ASN A 24 27.50 5.78 6.47
C ASN A 24 26.91 5.13 5.21
N ASN A 25 25.69 4.62 5.34
CA ASN A 25 24.76 4.47 4.24
C ASN A 25 23.37 4.85 4.76
N SER A 26 23.02 6.12 4.57
CA SER A 26 21.87 6.80 5.19
C SER A 26 20.50 6.37 4.69
N ASN A 27 20.33 5.14 4.19
CA ASN A 27 19.06 4.65 3.64
C ASN A 27 18.61 3.29 4.18
N ASN A 28 19.25 2.73 5.19
CA ASN A 28 18.74 1.52 5.84
C ASN A 28 17.77 1.89 6.97
N PHE A 29 16.58 2.32 6.62
CA PHE A 29 15.49 2.37 7.58
C PHE A 29 14.95 0.96 7.80
N ALA A 30 15.51 0.23 8.74
CA ALA A 30 14.82 -0.86 9.39
C ALA A 30 13.67 -0.23 10.20
N THR A 31 12.52 -0.04 9.57
CA THR A 31 11.46 0.79 10.14
C THR A 31 10.60 0.03 11.14
N GLY A 32 10.69 -1.28 11.23
CA GLY A 32 9.79 -2.09 12.05
C GLY A 32 8.29 -1.92 11.69
N ILE A 33 7.99 -1.27 10.56
CA ILE A 33 6.64 -1.03 10.08
C ILE A 33 6.29 -2.15 9.13
N VAL A 34 5.35 -2.99 9.53
CA VAL A 34 5.01 -4.27 8.86
C VAL A 34 4.52 -4.07 7.44
N GLU A 35 3.77 -3.01 7.17
CA GLU A 35 3.22 -2.74 5.83
C GLU A 35 4.22 -2.30 4.77
N LEU A 36 5.45 -1.96 5.14
CA LEU A 36 6.44 -1.45 4.18
C LEU A 36 7.15 -2.59 3.46
N PRO A 37 7.06 -2.65 2.11
CA PRO A 37 7.92 -3.50 1.31
C PRO A 37 9.39 -3.10 1.41
N ALA A 38 10.29 -4.00 1.03
CA ALA A 38 11.70 -3.67 0.88
C ALA A 38 11.90 -2.53 -0.14
N LEU A 39 12.74 -1.56 0.23
CA LEU A 39 13.05 -0.43 -0.65
C LEU A 39 14.05 -0.88 -1.72
N ARG A 40 13.81 -0.50 -2.97
CA ARG A 40 14.78 -0.71 -4.07
C ARG A 40 16.04 0.13 -3.89
N ASN A 41 15.92 1.32 -3.28
CA ASN A 41 17.01 2.26 -3.07
C ASN A 41 17.75 2.66 -4.36
N GLY A 42 17.06 2.76 -5.49
CA GLY A 42 17.61 3.23 -6.75
C GLY A 42 17.89 4.73 -6.73
N ALA A 43 18.80 5.21 -7.59
CA ALA A 43 19.21 6.63 -7.64
C ALA A 43 18.03 7.61 -7.88
N ASN A 44 16.95 7.15 -8.49
CA ASN A 44 15.75 7.94 -8.73
C ASN A 44 14.61 7.68 -7.74
N ASP A 45 14.80 6.74 -6.81
CA ASP A 45 13.78 6.39 -5.84
C ASP A 45 13.79 7.36 -4.65
N VAL A 46 12.63 7.70 -4.17
CA VAL A 46 12.45 8.46 -2.94
C VAL A 46 11.36 7.79 -2.09
N PHE A 47 11.65 7.63 -0.81
CA PHE A 47 10.67 7.18 0.18
C PHE A 47 9.94 8.39 0.76
N ILE A 48 8.62 8.42 0.63
CA ILE A 48 7.76 9.50 1.12
C ILE A 48 6.77 8.89 2.12
N THR A 49 6.57 9.58 3.25
CA THR A 49 5.55 9.23 4.24
C THR A 49 4.68 10.44 4.54
N HIS A 50 3.39 10.30 4.31
CA HIS A 50 2.38 11.27 4.72
C HIS A 50 1.81 10.88 6.08
N SER A 51 1.62 11.89 6.93
CA SER A 51 1.10 11.70 8.28
C SER A 51 0.20 12.87 8.65
N THR A 52 -0.70 12.62 9.59
CA THR A 52 -1.58 13.64 10.18
C THR A 52 -1.50 13.61 11.69
N THR A 53 -2.02 14.65 12.34
CA THR A 53 -2.26 14.63 13.78
C THR A 53 -3.72 14.23 14.02
N PHE A 54 -3.95 13.04 14.52
CA PHE A 54 -5.28 12.54 14.85
C PHE A 54 -5.41 12.29 16.35
N LYS A 55 -6.39 12.92 17.01
CA LYS A 55 -6.59 12.82 18.46
C LYS A 55 -5.32 13.07 19.29
N GLY A 56 -4.50 14.04 18.85
CA GLY A 56 -3.27 14.42 19.52
C GLY A 56 -2.06 13.51 19.25
N GLN A 57 -2.19 12.50 18.39
CA GLN A 57 -1.12 11.58 18.01
C GLN A 57 -0.76 11.73 16.55
N LYS A 58 0.54 11.59 16.22
CA LYS A 58 0.98 11.50 14.82
C LYS A 58 0.60 10.12 14.28
N VAL A 59 -0.22 10.11 13.23
CA VAL A 59 -0.70 8.89 12.56
C VAL A 59 -0.26 8.93 11.10
N THR A 60 0.37 7.86 10.65
CA THR A 60 0.74 7.69 9.23
C THR A 60 -0.52 7.49 8.38
N SER A 61 -0.71 8.32 7.39
CA SER A 61 -1.78 8.18 6.40
C SER A 61 -1.44 7.07 5.41
N PHE A 62 -0.29 7.18 4.75
CA PHE A 62 0.30 6.19 3.87
C PHE A 62 1.77 6.52 3.60
N SER A 63 2.52 5.51 3.17
CA SER A 63 3.91 5.66 2.71
C SER A 63 4.04 5.15 1.28
N MET A 64 5.06 5.59 0.56
CA MET A 64 5.30 5.16 -0.81
C MET A 64 6.79 5.13 -1.13
N GLU A 65 7.17 4.28 -2.06
CA GLU A 65 8.41 4.40 -2.81
C GLU A 65 8.08 4.95 -4.20
N TYR A 66 8.61 6.14 -4.50
CA TYR A 66 8.31 6.88 -5.71
C TYR A 66 9.53 6.94 -6.63
N ASP A 67 9.36 6.56 -7.89
CA ASP A 67 10.39 6.68 -8.93
C ASP A 67 10.26 8.04 -9.63
N LYS A 68 11.19 8.96 -9.34
CA LYS A 68 11.23 10.31 -9.92
C LYS A 68 11.40 10.29 -11.43
N SER A 69 12.15 9.33 -11.98
CA SER A 69 12.37 9.22 -13.41
C SER A 69 11.13 8.76 -14.19
N LYS A 70 10.26 8.00 -13.53
CA LYS A 70 8.99 7.49 -14.09
C LYS A 70 7.79 8.31 -13.65
N LYS A 71 7.99 9.25 -12.73
CA LYS A 71 6.93 10.08 -12.15
C LYS A 71 5.75 9.23 -11.68
N HIS A 72 6.06 8.17 -10.92
CA HIS A 72 5.06 7.21 -10.48
C HIS A 72 5.53 6.46 -9.22
N SER A 73 4.60 6.16 -8.32
CA SER A 73 4.86 5.32 -7.16
C SER A 73 5.01 3.86 -7.58
N ARG A 74 6.09 3.20 -7.15
CA ARG A 74 6.26 1.76 -7.30
C ARG A 74 5.19 1.03 -6.49
N TRP A 75 5.03 1.45 -5.24
CA TRP A 75 4.00 0.98 -4.33
C TRP A 75 3.59 2.09 -3.37
N ILE A 76 2.39 1.93 -2.80
CA ILE A 76 1.87 2.70 -1.68
C ILE A 76 1.42 1.72 -0.61
N ALA A 77 1.81 1.98 0.64
CA ALA A 77 1.53 1.14 1.79
C ALA A 77 0.78 1.90 2.88
N PHE A 78 -0.22 1.27 3.47
CA PHE A 78 -1.01 1.81 4.57
C PHE A 78 -1.68 0.69 5.36
N ARG A 79 -2.35 1.04 6.46
CA ARG A 79 -3.08 0.06 7.25
C ARG A 79 -4.45 0.56 7.69
N PHE A 80 -5.33 -0.38 7.96
CA PHE A 80 -6.54 -0.17 8.76
C PHE A 80 -6.30 -0.77 10.14
N ASP A 81 -6.33 0.06 11.14
CA ASP A 81 -6.21 -0.29 12.56
C ASP A 81 -7.31 0.41 13.37
N ASN A 82 -7.20 0.39 14.69
CA ASN A 82 -8.18 1.01 15.57
C ASN A 82 -8.45 2.49 15.28
N GLN A 83 -7.49 3.22 14.73
CA GLN A 83 -7.62 4.65 14.41
C GLN A 83 -7.99 4.87 12.94
N THR A 84 -7.25 4.27 12.03
CA THR A 84 -7.31 4.56 10.60
C THR A 84 -8.50 3.92 9.88
N ARG A 85 -9.22 2.98 10.52
CA ARG A 85 -10.48 2.39 10.03
C ARG A 85 -11.71 3.29 10.17
N LEU A 86 -11.61 4.38 10.92
CA LEU A 86 -12.72 5.28 11.18
C LEU A 86 -13.16 6.06 9.92
N GLN A 87 -14.38 6.58 9.95
CA GLN A 87 -14.98 7.34 8.85
C GLN A 87 -15.56 8.65 9.42
N GLU A 88 -14.67 9.58 9.73
CA GLU A 88 -15.00 10.88 10.36
C GLU A 88 -14.82 12.06 9.38
N ALA A 89 -14.31 11.79 8.17
CA ALA A 89 -14.07 12.79 7.12
C ALA A 89 -14.94 12.56 5.89
N THR A 90 -15.03 13.57 5.04
CA THR A 90 -15.69 13.50 3.74
C THR A 90 -14.66 13.41 2.62
N ARG A 91 -15.08 12.91 1.46
CA ARG A 91 -14.23 12.87 0.28
C ARG A 91 -13.84 14.28 -0.14
N SER A 92 -12.54 14.52 -0.29
CA SER A 92 -12.00 15.66 -1.04
C SER A 92 -12.12 15.39 -2.55
N ASP A 93 -12.00 16.43 -3.36
CA ASP A 93 -11.91 16.31 -4.82
C ASP A 93 -10.82 17.25 -5.39
N GLU A 94 -9.98 17.79 -4.53
CA GLU A 94 -8.93 18.73 -4.89
C GLU A 94 -7.62 18.01 -5.19
N PHE A 95 -7.36 17.77 -6.48
CA PHE A 95 -6.11 17.17 -6.94
C PHE A 95 -5.00 18.22 -7.01
N ILE A 96 -3.97 18.05 -6.19
CA ILE A 96 -2.87 19.00 -6.05
C ILE A 96 -1.51 18.30 -6.12
N PRO A 97 -0.44 19.05 -6.39
CA PRO A 97 0.91 18.55 -6.26
C PRO A 97 1.20 18.10 -4.82
N ASP A 98 2.01 17.05 -4.69
CA ASP A 98 2.51 16.61 -3.40
C ASP A 98 3.60 17.58 -2.90
N PRO A 99 3.42 18.21 -1.73
CA PRO A 99 4.40 19.15 -1.19
C PRO A 99 5.72 18.48 -0.77
N SER A 100 5.77 17.15 -0.69
CA SER A 100 6.97 16.38 -0.32
C SER A 100 7.93 16.16 -1.49
N LEU A 101 7.58 16.60 -2.70
CA LEU A 101 8.37 16.35 -3.91
C LEU A 101 8.31 17.54 -4.86
N ASP A 102 9.44 17.89 -5.48
CA ASP A 102 9.48 18.95 -6.47
C ASP A 102 8.58 18.65 -7.68
N MET A 103 7.95 19.70 -8.21
CA MET A 103 6.99 19.63 -9.31
C MET A 103 7.53 18.96 -10.57
N GLU A 104 8.83 19.11 -10.84
CA GLU A 104 9.47 18.51 -12.02
C GLU A 104 9.43 16.99 -12.01
N TYR A 105 9.34 16.37 -10.84
CA TYR A 105 9.26 14.91 -10.67
C TYR A 105 7.84 14.38 -10.56
N GLN A 106 6.82 15.24 -10.64
CA GLN A 106 5.43 14.83 -10.51
C GLN A 106 4.70 14.78 -11.87
N ARG A 107 3.65 14.00 -11.92
CA ARG A 107 2.63 14.12 -12.97
C ARG A 107 1.75 15.31 -12.69
N THR A 108 1.05 15.76 -13.73
CA THR A 108 0.08 16.85 -13.64
C THR A 108 -1.24 16.38 -14.26
N GLN A 109 -2.30 17.16 -14.12
CA GLN A 109 -3.61 16.82 -14.66
C GLN A 109 -3.59 16.51 -16.18
N VAL A 110 -2.73 17.16 -16.94
CA VAL A 110 -2.62 16.96 -18.41
C VAL A 110 -2.09 15.58 -18.78
N ASP A 111 -1.45 14.90 -17.85
CA ASP A 111 -0.89 13.56 -18.06
C ASP A 111 -1.96 12.44 -18.03
N PHE A 112 -3.19 12.77 -17.67
CA PHE A 112 -4.29 11.83 -17.53
C PHE A 112 -5.39 12.04 -18.58
N GLY A 113 -6.27 13.00 -18.39
CA GLY A 113 -7.50 13.17 -19.13
C GLY A 113 -7.36 13.28 -20.65
N LYS A 114 -6.32 13.96 -21.16
CA LYS A 114 -6.07 14.08 -22.61
C LYS A 114 -5.72 12.76 -23.29
N LYS A 115 -5.38 11.74 -22.53
CA LYS A 115 -5.02 10.40 -23.02
C LYS A 115 -6.10 9.35 -22.72
N GLY A 116 -7.26 9.76 -22.18
CA GLY A 116 -8.36 8.88 -21.85
C GLY A 116 -8.08 8.00 -20.64
N TYR A 117 -7.30 8.52 -19.69
CA TYR A 117 -7.06 7.90 -18.40
C TYR A 117 -7.69 8.71 -17.27
N ASP A 118 -8.25 8.01 -16.31
CA ASP A 118 -8.63 8.58 -15.03
C ASP A 118 -7.38 8.84 -14.18
N ARG A 119 -7.49 9.75 -13.24
CA ARG A 119 -6.57 9.90 -12.11
C ARG A 119 -6.92 8.81 -11.09
N GLY A 120 -6.48 7.57 -11.38
CA GLY A 120 -6.75 6.44 -10.51
C GLY A 120 -5.93 6.54 -9.23
N HIS A 121 -6.60 6.44 -8.09
CA HIS A 121 -5.92 6.43 -6.80
C HIS A 121 -5.22 5.09 -6.58
N LEU A 122 -4.03 5.11 -5.99
CA LEU A 122 -3.43 3.92 -5.40
C LEU A 122 -3.94 3.75 -3.95
N CYS A 123 -3.73 4.71 -3.06
CA CYS A 123 -4.46 4.79 -1.79
C CYS A 123 -5.78 5.52 -2.05
N ALA A 124 -6.90 4.81 -2.03
CA ALA A 124 -8.19 5.40 -2.34
C ALA A 124 -8.63 6.44 -1.28
N SER A 125 -9.37 7.47 -1.70
CA SER A 125 -9.97 8.43 -0.78
C SER A 125 -10.76 7.73 0.35
N ALA A 126 -11.53 6.70 0.00
CA ALA A 126 -12.28 5.93 0.97
C ALA A 126 -11.41 5.11 1.94
N ASP A 127 -10.12 4.91 1.66
CA ASP A 127 -9.20 4.25 2.58
C ASP A 127 -8.79 5.16 3.75
N ARG A 128 -8.88 6.50 3.59
CA ARG A 128 -8.36 7.52 4.53
C ARG A 128 -9.43 8.50 4.99
N LEU A 129 -10.58 7.98 5.44
CA LEU A 129 -11.69 8.79 5.97
C LEU A 129 -11.63 9.02 7.49
N TYR A 130 -10.56 8.61 8.17
CA TYR A 130 -10.46 8.80 9.62
C TYR A 130 -10.22 10.26 10.02
N GLN A 131 -9.71 11.09 9.08
CA GLN A 131 -9.42 12.50 9.32
C GLN A 131 -9.34 13.26 7.98
N GLN A 132 -9.78 14.53 7.93
CA GLN A 132 -9.88 15.27 6.66
C GLN A 132 -8.54 15.44 5.97
N GLU A 133 -7.49 15.86 6.69
CA GLU A 133 -6.14 16.01 6.12
C GLU A 133 -5.62 14.68 5.53
N ALA A 134 -5.89 13.55 6.18
CA ALA A 134 -5.51 12.24 5.64
C ALA A 134 -6.25 11.93 4.32
N ASN A 135 -7.51 12.35 4.21
CA ASN A 135 -8.28 12.22 2.97
C ASN A 135 -7.74 13.16 1.88
N ASP A 136 -7.44 14.40 2.20
CA ASP A 136 -6.89 15.39 1.27
C ASP A 136 -5.55 14.93 0.68
N GLN A 137 -4.68 14.32 1.50
CA GLN A 137 -3.41 13.74 1.07
C GLN A 137 -3.59 12.65 -0.01
N THR A 138 -4.72 11.93 -0.03
CA THR A 138 -4.98 10.92 -1.08
C THR A 138 -5.14 11.54 -2.46
N PHE A 139 -5.35 12.86 -2.59
CA PHE A 139 -5.49 13.58 -3.86
C PHE A 139 -4.18 14.17 -4.39
N TYR A 140 -3.04 13.89 -3.74
CA TYR A 140 -1.74 14.25 -4.26
C TYR A 140 -1.43 13.51 -5.57
N TYR A 141 -0.82 14.21 -6.55
CA TYR A 141 -0.48 13.58 -7.83
C TYR A 141 0.49 12.41 -7.70
N THR A 142 1.29 12.34 -6.63
CA THR A 142 2.17 11.19 -6.33
C THR A 142 1.39 9.91 -6.03
N ASN A 143 0.15 10.04 -5.56
CA ASN A 143 -0.79 8.95 -5.33
C ASN A 143 -1.58 8.53 -6.58
N MET A 144 -1.43 9.25 -7.70
CA MET A 144 -2.24 9.02 -8.90
C MET A 144 -1.52 8.14 -9.90
N SER A 145 -2.26 7.17 -10.44
CA SER A 145 -1.85 6.30 -11.54
C SER A 145 -2.83 6.39 -12.71
N PRO A 146 -2.35 6.34 -13.97
CA PRO A 146 -3.24 6.39 -15.12
C PRO A 146 -4.03 5.09 -15.26
N GLN A 147 -5.33 5.14 -15.02
CA GLN A 147 -6.22 3.99 -15.10
C GLN A 147 -7.30 4.20 -16.17
N ARG A 148 -7.61 3.17 -16.96
CA ARG A 148 -8.77 3.18 -17.85
C ARG A 148 -10.04 3.20 -17.02
N ASN A 149 -11.04 3.97 -17.45
CA ASN A 149 -12.27 4.15 -16.67
C ASN A 149 -12.97 2.84 -16.34
N ASN A 150 -13.11 1.92 -17.31
CA ASN A 150 -13.74 0.61 -17.05
C ASN A 150 -12.96 -0.26 -16.05
N PHE A 151 -11.65 -0.12 -15.96
CA PHE A 151 -10.83 -0.76 -14.94
C PHE A 151 -11.01 -0.08 -13.58
N ASN A 152 -10.83 1.25 -13.54
CA ASN A 152 -10.88 2.06 -12.34
C ASN A 152 -12.22 1.94 -11.61
N THR A 153 -13.33 2.10 -12.36
CA THR A 153 -14.69 2.04 -11.80
C THR A 153 -15.28 0.61 -11.78
N GLY A 154 -14.54 -0.36 -12.28
CA GLY A 154 -14.94 -1.76 -12.39
C GLY A 154 -14.26 -2.67 -11.39
N VAL A 155 -13.35 -3.53 -11.88
CA VAL A 155 -12.71 -4.57 -11.06
C VAL A 155 -11.83 -3.99 -9.95
N TRP A 156 -11.16 -2.86 -10.21
CA TRP A 156 -10.33 -2.20 -9.19
C TRP A 156 -11.19 -1.65 -8.06
N LEU A 157 -12.26 -0.92 -8.38
CA LEU A 157 -13.22 -0.42 -7.39
C LEU A 157 -13.86 -1.56 -6.58
N ALA A 158 -14.16 -2.70 -7.22
CA ALA A 158 -14.73 -3.85 -6.52
C ALA A 158 -13.74 -4.42 -5.48
N LEU A 159 -12.45 -4.53 -5.84
CA LEU A 159 -11.41 -4.97 -4.90
C LEU A 159 -11.22 -3.95 -3.78
N GLU A 160 -11.15 -2.66 -4.09
CA GLU A 160 -11.06 -1.60 -3.06
C GLU A 160 -12.21 -1.66 -2.06
N GLY A 161 -13.43 -1.82 -2.55
CA GLY A 161 -14.62 -1.95 -1.70
C GLY A 161 -14.55 -3.16 -0.77
N GLN A 162 -14.02 -4.29 -1.25
CA GLN A 162 -13.81 -5.48 -0.43
C GLN A 162 -12.74 -5.26 0.65
N VAL A 163 -11.59 -4.66 0.28
CA VAL A 163 -10.50 -4.35 1.21
C VAL A 163 -10.96 -3.36 2.29
N GLN A 164 -11.72 -2.33 1.90
CA GLN A 164 -12.33 -1.37 2.83
C GLN A 164 -13.31 -2.05 3.79
N SER A 165 -14.12 -2.98 3.29
CA SER A 165 -15.03 -3.76 4.14
C SER A 165 -14.25 -4.57 5.19
N TRP A 166 -13.20 -5.27 4.79
CA TRP A 166 -12.33 -6.00 5.71
C TRP A 166 -11.64 -5.06 6.71
N GLY A 167 -11.03 -3.97 6.23
CA GLY A 167 -10.33 -3.01 7.08
C GLY A 167 -11.23 -2.35 8.11
N ARG A 168 -12.47 -2.02 7.76
CA ARG A 168 -13.43 -1.43 8.69
C ARG A 168 -14.00 -2.43 9.69
N SER A 169 -13.99 -3.72 9.37
CA SER A 169 -14.39 -4.79 10.28
C SER A 169 -13.33 -5.12 11.35
N CYS A 170 -12.10 -4.60 11.23
CA CYS A 170 -11.05 -4.75 12.23
C CYS A 170 -11.52 -4.30 13.61
N THR A 171 -11.24 -5.11 14.64
CA THR A 171 -11.44 -4.75 16.04
C THR A 171 -10.28 -3.90 16.56
N ALA A 172 -10.26 -3.58 17.84
CA ALA A 172 -9.19 -2.77 18.44
C ALA A 172 -7.80 -3.45 18.41
N SER A 173 -7.77 -4.78 18.33
CA SER A 173 -6.55 -5.60 18.30
C SER A 173 -6.17 -6.09 16.91
N ASP A 174 -7.02 -5.85 15.91
CA ASP A 174 -6.80 -6.31 14.55
C ASP A 174 -6.13 -5.23 13.70
N THR A 175 -5.40 -5.63 12.69
CA THR A 175 -4.83 -4.71 11.70
C THR A 175 -4.87 -5.36 10.32
N LEU A 176 -5.33 -4.62 9.31
CA LEU A 176 -5.18 -4.99 7.92
C LEU A 176 -4.09 -4.08 7.30
N TYR A 177 -2.96 -4.67 6.96
CA TYR A 177 -1.89 -4.02 6.22
C TYR A 177 -2.15 -4.16 4.72
N VAL A 178 -1.95 -3.08 3.98
CA VAL A 178 -2.29 -2.98 2.55
C VAL A 178 -1.13 -2.37 1.79
N VAL A 179 -0.68 -3.04 0.74
CA VAL A 179 0.23 -2.48 -0.25
C VAL A 179 -0.45 -2.52 -1.62
N LYS A 180 -0.44 -1.40 -2.33
CA LYS A 180 -1.01 -1.28 -3.68
C LYS A 180 0.02 -0.71 -4.63
N GLY A 181 -0.03 -1.13 -5.89
CA GLY A 181 0.82 -0.55 -6.92
C GLY A 181 0.39 -0.87 -8.33
N GLY A 182 1.08 -0.23 -9.27
CA GLY A 182 1.00 -0.53 -10.69
C GLY A 182 2.38 -0.86 -11.23
N THR A 183 2.47 -1.76 -12.20
CA THR A 183 3.74 -2.22 -12.75
C THR A 183 4.41 -1.15 -13.61
N ILE A 184 5.60 -0.73 -13.19
CA ILE A 184 6.39 0.29 -13.90
C ILE A 184 7.85 -0.11 -14.13
N ASP A 185 8.31 -1.21 -13.54
CA ASP A 185 9.72 -1.56 -13.50
C ASP A 185 10.18 -2.39 -14.70
N LYS A 186 9.41 -3.39 -15.09
CA LYS A 186 9.71 -4.29 -16.21
C LYS A 186 9.01 -3.79 -17.48
N GLU A 187 9.76 -3.64 -18.58
CA GLU A 187 9.23 -3.07 -19.84
C GLU A 187 8.02 -3.84 -20.39
N GLU A 188 8.04 -5.16 -20.30
CA GLU A 188 6.95 -6.03 -20.74
C GLU A 188 5.67 -5.88 -19.90
N GLN A 189 5.80 -5.25 -18.74
CA GLN A 189 4.69 -4.94 -17.81
C GLN A 189 4.25 -3.47 -17.90
N VAL A 190 4.80 -2.69 -18.81
CA VAL A 190 4.33 -1.36 -19.16
C VAL A 190 3.38 -1.47 -20.35
N LYS A 191 2.18 -0.90 -20.24
CA LYS A 191 1.16 -0.93 -21.28
C LYS A 191 1.51 0.04 -22.43
N GLU A 192 1.87 1.25 -22.06
CA GLU A 192 2.27 2.33 -22.96
C GLU A 192 2.94 3.46 -22.15
N TYR A 193 3.43 4.48 -22.84
CA TYR A 193 3.98 5.67 -22.20
C TYR A 193 3.17 6.92 -22.57
N ILE A 194 2.92 7.79 -21.60
CA ILE A 194 2.30 9.09 -21.79
C ILE A 194 3.40 10.12 -22.06
N GLY A 195 3.38 10.75 -23.23
CA GLY A 195 4.44 11.65 -23.67
C GLY A 195 5.48 10.96 -24.55
N GLY A 196 6.45 11.72 -25.02
CA GLY A 196 7.45 11.22 -25.98
C GLY A 196 8.74 10.68 -25.37
N ASP A 197 8.96 10.93 -24.08
CA ASP A 197 10.26 10.71 -23.41
C ASP A 197 10.34 9.43 -22.57
N ARG A 198 9.31 8.60 -22.59
CA ARG A 198 9.17 7.37 -21.80
C ARG A 198 9.27 7.56 -20.26
N SER A 199 9.15 8.79 -19.77
CA SER A 199 9.20 9.11 -18.34
C SER A 199 7.87 8.86 -17.60
N LYS A 200 6.81 8.50 -18.32
CA LYS A 200 5.45 8.38 -17.74
C LYS A 200 4.81 7.06 -18.16
N PRO A 201 5.25 5.92 -17.60
CA PRO A 201 4.66 4.61 -17.91
C PRO A 201 3.20 4.55 -17.47
N VAL A 202 2.40 3.81 -18.23
CA VAL A 202 1.08 3.34 -17.86
C VAL A 202 1.22 1.88 -17.46
N PRO A 203 0.88 1.51 -16.23
CA PRO A 203 0.95 0.12 -15.79
C PRO A 203 0.09 -0.79 -16.66
N LYS A 204 0.65 -1.97 -17.02
CA LYS A 204 -0.10 -3.05 -17.66
C LYS A 204 -0.86 -3.88 -16.65
N TYR A 205 -0.36 -3.95 -15.42
CA TYR A 205 -0.99 -4.65 -14.31
C TYR A 205 -1.04 -3.75 -13.07
N TYR A 206 -2.06 -4.00 -12.25
CA TYR A 206 -2.18 -3.44 -10.90
C TYR A 206 -2.27 -4.57 -9.90
N TYR A 207 -1.78 -4.33 -8.70
CA TYR A 207 -1.74 -5.34 -7.65
C TYR A 207 -2.09 -4.78 -6.28
N MET A 208 -2.51 -5.67 -5.40
CA MET A 208 -2.58 -5.44 -3.96
C MET A 208 -1.98 -6.63 -3.23
N ALA A 209 -1.13 -6.36 -2.22
CA ALA A 209 -0.70 -7.32 -1.22
C ALA A 209 -1.37 -6.97 0.11
N LEU A 210 -1.98 -7.94 0.75
CA LEU A 210 -2.75 -7.79 1.98
C LEU A 210 -2.22 -8.73 3.04
N LEU A 211 -1.99 -8.20 4.24
CA LEU A 211 -1.65 -8.99 5.42
C LEU A 211 -2.63 -8.64 6.53
N PHE A 212 -3.39 -9.60 6.98
CA PHE A 212 -4.37 -9.45 8.04
C PHE A 212 -3.83 -10.03 9.34
N LYS A 213 -3.72 -9.20 10.38
CA LYS A 213 -3.38 -9.58 11.75
C LYS A 213 -4.64 -9.58 12.60
N LYS A 214 -4.93 -10.72 13.24
CA LYS A 214 -6.03 -10.90 14.20
C LYS A 214 -5.52 -11.53 15.47
N GLY A 215 -5.33 -10.74 16.51
CA GLY A 215 -4.57 -11.16 17.69
C GLY A 215 -3.16 -11.58 17.28
N ASP A 216 -2.79 -12.83 17.58
CA ASP A 216 -1.49 -13.40 17.20
C ASP A 216 -1.51 -14.20 15.88
N SER A 217 -2.66 -14.24 15.22
CA SER A 217 -2.82 -14.96 13.95
C SER A 217 -2.67 -14.01 12.76
N PHE A 218 -2.05 -14.53 11.70
CA PHE A 218 -1.85 -13.80 10.46
C PHE A 218 -2.43 -14.56 9.28
N LYS A 219 -2.86 -13.84 8.25
CA LYS A 219 -3.25 -14.37 6.95
C LYS A 219 -2.81 -13.40 5.87
N ALA A 220 -2.33 -13.91 4.76
CA ALA A 220 -1.93 -13.10 3.61
C ALA A 220 -2.72 -13.50 2.35
N ILE A 221 -2.88 -12.56 1.44
CA ILE A 221 -3.44 -12.75 0.10
C ILE A 221 -2.98 -11.61 -0.79
N ALA A 222 -2.69 -11.93 -2.04
CA ALA A 222 -2.40 -10.91 -3.03
C ALA A 222 -3.42 -10.97 -4.19
N PHE A 223 -3.47 -9.89 -4.96
CA PHE A 223 -4.29 -9.75 -6.15
C PHE A 223 -3.48 -9.18 -7.29
N TRP A 224 -3.65 -9.74 -8.49
CA TRP A 224 -3.00 -9.31 -9.71
C TRP A 224 -4.03 -9.12 -10.82
N MET A 225 -4.13 -7.91 -11.35
CA MET A 225 -5.18 -7.53 -12.29
C MET A 225 -4.59 -6.90 -13.55
N GLU A 226 -4.94 -7.42 -14.71
CA GLU A 226 -4.59 -6.77 -15.98
C GLU A 226 -5.39 -5.49 -16.16
N HIS A 227 -4.68 -4.41 -16.52
CA HIS A 227 -5.25 -3.10 -16.78
C HIS A 227 -5.91 -3.07 -18.17
N THR A 228 -7.13 -3.57 -18.26
CA THR A 228 -7.93 -3.62 -19.47
C THR A 228 -8.87 -2.43 -19.57
N ASP A 229 -9.38 -2.15 -20.78
CA ASP A 229 -10.46 -1.18 -21.01
C ASP A 229 -11.80 -1.88 -21.26
N SER A 230 -11.85 -3.17 -21.04
CA SER A 230 -13.06 -3.98 -21.20
C SER A 230 -14.08 -3.63 -20.10
N LYS A 231 -15.35 -3.56 -20.46
CA LYS A 231 -16.42 -3.43 -19.46
C LYS A 231 -16.35 -4.61 -18.50
N PRO A 232 -16.42 -4.37 -17.19
CA PRO A 232 -16.42 -5.47 -16.23
C PRO A 232 -17.62 -6.38 -16.42
N SER A 233 -17.46 -7.64 -16.09
CA SER A 233 -18.57 -8.59 -15.99
C SER A 233 -19.61 -8.06 -14.98
N LYS A 234 -20.89 -8.45 -15.17
CA LYS A 234 -21.94 -8.14 -14.19
C LYS A 234 -21.65 -8.75 -12.81
N ILE A 235 -20.89 -9.84 -12.78
CA ILE A 235 -20.43 -10.49 -11.54
C ILE A 235 -18.91 -10.52 -11.58
N ILE A 236 -18.29 -9.78 -10.68
CA ILE A 236 -16.84 -9.77 -10.49
C ILE A 236 -16.50 -10.79 -9.40
N LYS A 237 -15.76 -11.83 -9.77
CA LYS A 237 -15.25 -12.82 -8.83
C LYS A 237 -13.82 -12.46 -8.47
N LEU A 238 -13.61 -11.81 -7.35
CA LEU A 238 -12.28 -11.36 -6.93
C LEU A 238 -11.29 -12.52 -6.75
N VAL A 239 -11.78 -13.72 -6.42
CA VAL A 239 -10.95 -14.93 -6.31
C VAL A 239 -10.21 -15.28 -7.61
N ASP A 240 -10.75 -14.89 -8.76
CA ASP A 240 -10.10 -15.17 -10.06
C ASP A 240 -8.81 -14.35 -10.27
N TYR A 241 -8.56 -13.34 -9.43
CA TYR A 241 -7.38 -12.48 -9.44
C TYR A 241 -6.44 -12.73 -8.25
N ALA A 242 -6.82 -13.67 -7.37
CA ALA A 242 -6.07 -13.96 -6.15
C ALA A 242 -4.84 -14.83 -6.44
N LEU A 243 -3.76 -14.54 -5.72
CA LEU A 243 -2.51 -15.31 -5.74
C LEU A 243 -1.81 -15.22 -4.39
N SER A 244 -0.75 -15.98 -4.19
CA SER A 244 0.09 -15.91 -3.00
C SER A 244 0.98 -14.64 -3.01
N ILE A 245 1.58 -14.31 -1.88
CA ILE A 245 2.57 -13.22 -1.82
C ILE A 245 3.79 -13.60 -2.65
N ASP A 246 4.33 -14.83 -2.52
CA ASP A 246 5.47 -15.33 -3.32
C ASP A 246 5.23 -15.15 -4.83
N GLU A 247 4.03 -15.53 -5.33
CA GLU A 247 3.69 -15.36 -6.74
C GLU A 247 3.63 -13.89 -7.16
N LEU A 248 3.22 -12.99 -6.26
CA LEU A 248 3.22 -11.57 -6.52
C LEU A 248 4.64 -11.01 -6.55
N GLU A 249 5.53 -11.47 -5.67
CA GLU A 249 6.94 -11.09 -5.61
C GLU A 249 7.69 -11.50 -6.88
N GLU A 250 7.49 -12.73 -7.37
CA GLU A 250 8.04 -13.16 -8.65
C GLU A 250 7.63 -12.25 -9.81
N LYS A 251 6.35 -11.82 -9.81
CA LYS A 251 5.81 -10.94 -10.85
C LYS A 251 6.37 -9.52 -10.75
N THR A 252 6.45 -8.97 -9.55
CA THR A 252 6.81 -7.56 -9.32
C THR A 252 8.31 -7.35 -9.10
N GLY A 253 8.99 -8.30 -8.47
CA GLY A 253 10.34 -8.14 -7.94
C GLY A 253 10.37 -7.23 -6.70
N ILE A 254 9.26 -7.14 -5.99
CA ILE A 254 9.12 -6.40 -4.73
C ILE A 254 8.97 -7.44 -3.63
N ASP A 255 9.77 -7.34 -2.59
CA ASP A 255 9.69 -8.13 -1.37
C ASP A 255 8.68 -7.46 -0.45
N PHE A 256 7.56 -8.16 -0.16
CA PHE A 256 6.46 -7.64 0.64
C PHE A 256 6.55 -8.15 2.08
N PHE A 257 6.29 -7.28 3.04
CA PHE A 257 6.27 -7.58 4.47
C PHE A 257 7.60 -8.08 5.09
N PRO A 258 8.78 -7.64 4.62
CA PRO A 258 10.10 -8.12 5.06
C PRO A 258 10.40 -7.85 6.54
N ASN A 259 9.53 -7.14 7.24
CA ASN A 259 9.64 -6.87 8.68
C ASN A 259 8.91 -7.91 9.55
N LEU A 260 8.34 -8.95 8.94
CA LEU A 260 7.87 -10.13 9.67
C LEU A 260 9.06 -11.01 10.10
N ASN A 261 8.83 -11.89 11.06
CA ASN A 261 9.81 -12.93 11.38
C ASN A 261 9.88 -13.94 10.22
N ASP A 262 11.08 -14.31 9.77
CA ASP A 262 11.34 -15.17 8.60
C ASP A 262 10.48 -16.45 8.57
N ASN A 263 10.29 -17.12 9.70
CA ASN A 263 9.47 -18.33 9.76
C ASN A 263 7.98 -18.05 9.52
N LEU A 264 7.50 -16.90 9.98
CA LEU A 264 6.11 -16.46 9.79
C LEU A 264 5.92 -15.96 8.36
N GLU A 265 6.84 -15.16 7.85
CA GLU A 265 6.90 -14.64 6.49
C GLU A 265 6.80 -15.77 5.48
N ASN A 266 7.77 -16.70 5.47
CA ASN A 266 7.79 -17.86 4.58
C ASN A 266 6.51 -18.71 4.62
N ALA A 267 5.90 -18.87 5.81
CA ALA A 267 4.67 -19.67 5.95
C ALA A 267 3.43 -18.95 5.39
N LEU A 268 3.41 -17.62 5.44
CA LEU A 268 2.29 -16.79 4.97
C LEU A 268 2.33 -16.54 3.47
N GLU A 269 3.53 -16.40 2.92
CA GLU A 269 3.74 -16.00 1.54
C GLU A 269 3.51 -17.13 0.55
N ALA A 270 3.85 -18.36 0.94
CA ALA A 270 3.68 -19.55 0.10
C ALA A 270 2.21 -19.92 -0.18
N THR A 271 1.26 -19.43 0.63
CA THR A 271 -0.15 -19.80 0.51
C THR A 271 -1.08 -18.61 0.76
N TYR A 272 -2.29 -18.66 0.22
CA TYR A 272 -3.30 -17.66 0.52
C TYR A 272 -4.64 -18.25 0.93
N SER A 273 -5.43 -17.48 1.68
CA SER A 273 -6.77 -17.86 2.09
C SER A 273 -7.77 -16.79 1.64
N THR A 274 -8.79 -17.21 0.91
CA THR A 274 -9.92 -16.35 0.50
C THR A 274 -10.98 -16.20 1.60
N LYS A 275 -10.80 -16.87 2.74
CA LYS A 275 -11.69 -16.77 3.90
C LYS A 275 -11.09 -15.79 4.91
N ALA A 276 -11.79 -14.68 5.13
CA ALA A 276 -11.48 -13.70 6.16
C ALA A 276 -11.73 -14.23 7.57
#